data_8a4f6376af84be4beb5bf161269a9e28
#
_entry.id   8a4f6376af84be4beb5bf161269a9e28
#
_cell.length_a   1.000
_cell.length_b   1.000
_cell.length_c   1.000
_cell.angle_alpha   90.00
_cell.angle_beta   90.00
_cell.angle_gamma   90.00
#
_symmetry.space_group_name_H-M   'P 1'
#
loop_
_entity.id
_entity.type
_entity.pdbx_description
1 polymer ?
#
loop_
_entity_poly.entity_id
_entity_poly.type
_entity_poly.pdbx_seq_one_letter_code
_entity_poly.pdbx_strand_id
1 'polypeptide(L)'
;MKHVEETSDKVNLTFSDNSTLTTNFAINCSGGNSLDIAKKFGLLDGYSDLHFRGEYWVANSDIKNLVKTNIYTVPRYPEFPFLDPHWIKRANGETEIGPNAVPVDSPEAYDSFITDIPTVLSKISDIVTGSARRLVLNPDFISLISKEFLSSVSKSAMVERVKKFIPGIEPGNFSKRGTSGIRTPVLSPNGDFVSEMIEIEGKTSFHIVNYNTPGATGAPAYSAFVVKKLQEKGILSQPKNQKDSIWNFEKTIEQS
;
A
#
# COMPACT_ATOMS: atom_id res chain seq x y z
N MET A 1 10.62 5.30 -13.95
CA MET A 1 10.15 5.96 -15.20
C MET A 1 10.43 7.45 -15.11
N LYS A 2 11.10 8.04 -16.13
CA LYS A 2 11.57 9.42 -16.13
C LYS A 2 10.57 10.38 -16.79
N HIS A 3 10.06 10.00 -17.96
CA HIS A 3 9.16 10.84 -18.77
C HIS A 3 8.14 10.00 -19.52
N VAL A 4 6.97 10.61 -19.82
CA VAL A 4 5.88 10.01 -20.59
C VAL A 4 5.39 11.01 -21.60
N GLU A 5 5.16 10.53 -22.82
CA GLU A 5 4.38 11.23 -23.85
C GLU A 5 3.22 10.35 -24.27
N GLU A 6 2.02 10.79 -23.99
CA GLU A 6 0.79 10.07 -24.33
C GLU A 6 0.06 10.78 -25.47
N THR A 7 -0.20 10.05 -26.54
CA THR A 7 -1.00 10.52 -27.69
C THR A 7 -2.33 9.75 -27.77
N SER A 8 -3.11 9.97 -28.81
CA SER A 8 -4.37 9.24 -29.03
C SER A 8 -4.18 7.79 -29.50
N ASP A 9 -2.98 7.41 -29.91
CA ASP A 9 -2.69 6.10 -30.54
C ASP A 9 -1.53 5.34 -29.89
N LYS A 10 -0.71 6.01 -29.07
CA LYS A 10 0.46 5.39 -28.45
C LYS A 10 0.95 6.11 -27.19
N VAL A 11 1.75 5.39 -26.42
CA VAL A 11 2.48 5.90 -25.27
C VAL A 11 3.98 5.69 -25.50
N ASN A 12 4.76 6.75 -25.36
CA ASN A 12 6.22 6.70 -25.32
C ASN A 12 6.70 6.87 -23.88
N LEU A 13 7.40 5.88 -23.37
CA LEU A 13 7.97 5.85 -22.03
C LEU A 13 9.48 6.02 -22.10
N THR A 14 10.03 6.92 -21.27
CA THR A 14 11.48 7.06 -21.08
C THR A 14 11.81 6.65 -19.65
N PHE A 15 12.74 5.72 -19.49
CA PHE A 15 13.20 5.23 -18.20
C PHE A 15 14.41 6.01 -17.65
N SER A 16 14.76 5.77 -16.39
CA SER A 16 15.87 6.47 -15.70
C SER A 16 17.24 6.21 -16.32
N ASP A 17 17.43 5.07 -16.96
CA ASP A 17 18.63 4.70 -17.73
C ASP A 17 18.64 5.28 -19.16
N ASN A 18 17.67 6.14 -19.49
CA ASN A 18 17.39 6.73 -20.80
C ASN A 18 16.97 5.72 -21.89
N SER A 19 16.68 4.48 -21.56
CA SER A 19 15.98 3.58 -22.48
C SER A 19 14.56 4.07 -22.76
N THR A 20 14.01 3.70 -23.92
CA THR A 20 12.68 4.11 -24.36
C THR A 20 11.84 2.89 -24.74
N LEU A 21 10.54 2.98 -24.49
CA LEU A 21 9.56 1.98 -24.92
C LEU A 21 8.34 2.69 -25.53
N THR A 22 7.98 2.28 -26.73
CA THR A 22 6.71 2.71 -27.36
C THR A 22 5.71 1.57 -27.31
N THR A 23 4.48 1.87 -26.87
CA THR A 23 3.38 0.89 -26.80
C THR A 23 2.07 1.54 -27.24
N ASN A 24 1.12 0.74 -27.69
CA ASN A 24 -0.22 1.23 -28.07
C ASN A 24 -1.10 1.53 -26.85
N PHE A 25 -0.82 0.86 -25.72
CA PHE A 25 -1.58 1.09 -24.49
C PHE A 25 -0.70 0.78 -23.27
N ALA A 26 -0.88 1.53 -22.20
CA ALA A 26 -0.17 1.35 -20.94
C ALA A 26 -1.16 1.08 -19.79
N ILE A 27 -0.84 0.10 -18.95
CA ILE A 27 -1.59 -0.15 -17.72
C ILE A 27 -0.66 0.11 -16.53
N ASN A 28 -1.04 1.06 -15.69
CA ASN A 28 -0.32 1.36 -14.46
C ASN A 28 -0.95 0.62 -13.28
N CYS A 29 -0.27 -0.41 -12.80
CA CYS A 29 -0.58 -1.16 -11.58
C CYS A 29 0.64 -1.25 -10.66
N SER A 30 1.36 -0.14 -10.49
CA SER A 30 2.67 -0.07 -9.82
C SER A 30 2.60 0.13 -8.30
N GLY A 31 1.46 -0.18 -7.68
CA GLY A 31 1.31 -0.18 -6.22
C GLY A 31 1.61 1.19 -5.61
N GLY A 32 2.56 1.26 -4.69
CA GLY A 32 2.93 2.49 -4.00
C GLY A 32 3.49 3.61 -4.90
N ASN A 33 3.91 3.28 -6.12
CA ASN A 33 4.37 4.25 -7.11
C ASN A 33 3.26 4.69 -8.10
N SER A 34 2.05 4.17 -7.95
CA SER A 34 1.00 4.32 -8.95
C SER A 34 0.52 5.76 -9.12
N LEU A 35 0.47 6.55 -8.05
CA LEU A 35 0.11 7.96 -8.11
C LEU A 35 1.16 8.78 -8.85
N ASP A 36 2.44 8.61 -8.51
CA ASP A 36 3.53 9.33 -9.17
C ASP A 36 3.61 9.02 -10.67
N ILE A 37 3.28 7.77 -11.05
CA ILE A 37 3.18 7.39 -12.46
C ILE A 37 1.96 8.05 -13.11
N ALA A 38 0.77 8.02 -12.49
CA ALA A 38 -0.42 8.67 -13.03
C ALA A 38 -0.22 10.18 -13.24
N LYS A 39 0.47 10.85 -12.32
CA LYS A 39 0.84 12.27 -12.46
C LYS A 39 1.74 12.53 -13.67
N LYS A 40 2.64 11.61 -14.04
CA LYS A 40 3.45 11.75 -15.27
C LYS A 40 2.62 11.66 -16.55
N PHE A 41 1.43 11.08 -16.50
CA PHE A 41 0.43 11.09 -17.57
C PHE A 41 -0.47 12.34 -17.52
N GLY A 42 -0.22 13.28 -16.60
CA GLY A 42 -1.05 14.48 -16.41
C GLY A 42 -2.37 14.20 -15.71
N LEU A 43 -2.47 13.10 -14.97
CA LEU A 43 -3.67 12.68 -14.26
C LEU A 43 -3.52 12.90 -12.75
N LEU A 44 -4.65 13.02 -12.02
CA LEU A 44 -4.70 13.14 -10.57
C LEU A 44 -3.91 14.33 -10.01
N ASP A 45 -3.95 15.46 -10.71
CA ASP A 45 -3.37 16.69 -10.19
C ASP A 45 -4.04 17.10 -8.87
N GLY A 46 -3.24 17.62 -7.94
CA GLY A 46 -3.69 17.98 -6.59
C GLY A 46 -3.82 16.79 -5.60
N TYR A 47 -3.79 15.54 -6.05
CA TYR A 47 -3.66 14.38 -5.16
C TYR A 47 -2.23 14.27 -4.63
N SER A 48 -2.08 13.72 -3.44
CA SER A 48 -0.78 13.38 -2.86
C SER A 48 -0.84 12.01 -2.17
N ASP A 49 0.28 11.49 -1.77
CA ASP A 49 0.37 10.25 -1.00
C ASP A 49 1.35 10.37 0.16
N LEU A 50 1.19 9.48 1.12
CA LEU A 50 2.11 9.28 2.22
C LEU A 50 2.46 7.80 2.31
N HIS A 51 3.70 7.51 2.73
CA HIS A 51 4.14 6.14 2.88
C HIS A 51 4.28 5.78 4.35
N PHE A 52 3.75 4.62 4.74
CA PHE A 52 3.80 4.12 6.10
C PHE A 52 4.29 2.68 6.10
N ARG A 53 5.36 2.44 6.85
CA ARG A 53 5.89 1.10 7.08
C ARG A 53 5.25 0.47 8.30
N GLY A 54 4.66 -0.70 8.12
CA GLY A 54 4.19 -1.56 9.20
C GLY A 54 5.26 -2.54 9.61
N GLU A 55 5.61 -2.54 10.88
CA GLU A 55 6.64 -3.39 11.45
C GLU A 55 6.04 -4.39 12.42
N TYR A 56 6.68 -5.57 12.54
CA TYR A 56 6.19 -6.66 13.36
C TYR A 56 7.29 -7.20 14.28
N TRP A 57 6.88 -7.85 15.37
CA TRP A 57 7.73 -8.65 16.24
C TRP A 57 7.26 -10.08 16.27
N VAL A 58 8.18 -11.04 16.07
CA VAL A 58 7.91 -12.46 16.06
C VAL A 58 7.92 -13.00 17.47
N ALA A 59 6.87 -13.73 17.82
CA ALA A 59 6.75 -14.42 19.11
C ALA A 59 7.69 -15.62 19.18
N ASN A 60 8.33 -15.80 20.33
CA ASN A 60 9.16 -16.96 20.62
C ASN A 60 8.31 -18.24 20.69
N SER A 61 8.98 -19.39 20.65
CA SER A 61 8.35 -20.71 20.63
C SER A 61 7.47 -21.02 21.85
N ASP A 62 7.78 -20.43 23.00
CA ASP A 62 7.05 -20.57 24.25
C ASP A 62 5.63 -20.00 24.22
N ILE A 63 5.44 -18.90 23.50
CA ILE A 63 4.14 -18.23 23.44
C ILE A 63 3.46 -18.25 22.05
N LYS A 64 4.11 -18.72 20.99
CA LYS A 64 3.55 -18.69 19.64
C LYS A 64 2.16 -19.35 19.49
N ASN A 65 1.81 -20.25 20.40
CA ASN A 65 0.53 -20.95 20.45
C ASN A 65 -0.40 -20.49 21.58
N LEU A 66 -0.06 -19.39 22.26
CA LEU A 66 -0.89 -18.82 23.34
C LEU A 66 -2.31 -18.54 22.84
N VAL A 67 -2.44 -18.05 21.61
CA VAL A 67 -3.71 -17.86 20.92
C VAL A 67 -3.69 -18.60 19.58
N LYS A 68 -4.76 -19.34 19.27
CA LYS A 68 -4.85 -20.21 18.09
C LYS A 68 -5.35 -19.50 16.82
N THR A 69 -5.82 -18.26 16.94
CA THR A 69 -6.40 -17.47 15.84
C THR A 69 -5.80 -16.08 15.78
N ASN A 70 -6.13 -15.34 14.75
CA ASN A 70 -5.81 -13.90 14.67
C ASN A 70 -6.73 -13.11 15.60
N ILE A 71 -6.18 -12.11 16.29
CA ILE A 71 -6.95 -11.18 17.12
C ILE A 71 -6.65 -9.76 16.65
N TYR A 72 -7.70 -9.06 16.24
CA TYR A 72 -7.66 -7.66 15.82
C TYR A 72 -8.39 -6.79 16.83
N THR A 73 -7.92 -5.56 16.99
CA THR A 73 -8.63 -4.53 17.75
C THR A 73 -9.48 -3.68 16.81
N VAL A 74 -10.52 -3.06 17.36
CA VAL A 74 -11.25 -2.01 16.63
C VAL A 74 -10.34 -0.78 16.55
N PRO A 75 -10.15 -0.20 15.34
CA PRO A 75 -9.34 1.00 15.18
C PRO A 75 -9.82 2.14 16.05
N ARG A 76 -8.90 2.85 16.72
CA ARG A 76 -9.24 4.04 17.55
C ARG A 76 -9.60 5.25 16.71
N TYR A 77 -9.01 5.35 15.53
CA TYR A 77 -9.15 6.46 14.60
C TYR A 77 -9.62 5.88 13.26
N PRO A 78 -10.92 5.61 13.12
CA PRO A 78 -11.47 4.98 11.91
C PRO A 78 -11.32 5.85 10.66
N GLU A 79 -11.10 7.16 10.84
CA GLU A 79 -10.82 8.13 9.78
C GLU A 79 -9.42 7.97 9.16
N PHE A 80 -8.51 7.29 9.86
CA PHE A 80 -7.16 7.03 9.36
C PHE A 80 -7.03 5.58 8.87
N PRO A 81 -6.33 5.33 7.75
CA PRO A 81 -6.22 4.01 7.14
C PRO A 81 -5.23 3.08 7.87
N PHE A 82 -5.16 3.16 9.20
CA PHE A 82 -4.22 2.41 10.02
C PHE A 82 -4.93 1.43 10.93
N LEU A 83 -4.32 0.27 11.12
CA LEU A 83 -4.74 -0.74 12.07
C LEU A 83 -3.89 -0.63 13.33
N ASP A 84 -4.52 -0.70 14.50
CA ASP A 84 -3.81 -0.90 15.74
C ASP A 84 -3.07 -2.25 15.72
N PRO A 85 -1.94 -2.40 16.43
CA PRO A 85 -1.24 -3.67 16.51
C PRO A 85 -2.16 -4.81 16.95
N HIS A 86 -2.02 -5.93 16.29
CA HIS A 86 -2.82 -7.13 16.49
C HIS A 86 -1.93 -8.36 16.60
N TRP A 87 -2.52 -9.51 16.96
CA TRP A 87 -1.88 -10.79 17.02
C TRP A 87 -2.18 -11.58 15.76
N ILE A 88 -1.15 -12.01 15.03
CA ILE A 88 -1.28 -12.68 13.74
C ILE A 88 -0.61 -14.03 13.77
N LYS A 89 -1.30 -15.04 13.27
CA LYS A 89 -0.71 -16.33 12.90
C LYS A 89 -0.44 -16.36 11.40
N ARG A 90 0.81 -16.57 11.03
CA ARG A 90 1.23 -16.67 9.63
C ARG A 90 1.08 -18.11 9.12
N ALA A 91 0.95 -18.27 7.80
CA ALA A 91 0.87 -19.58 7.15
C ALA A 91 2.13 -20.46 7.38
N ASN A 92 3.29 -19.85 7.60
CA ASN A 92 4.55 -20.54 7.93
C ASN A 92 4.62 -21.02 9.39
N GLY A 93 3.56 -20.81 10.19
CA GLY A 93 3.48 -21.21 11.60
C GLY A 93 4.11 -20.21 12.58
N GLU A 94 4.67 -19.11 12.12
CA GLU A 94 5.10 -18.01 12.98
C GLU A 94 3.89 -17.27 13.55
N THR A 95 4.10 -16.61 14.68
CA THR A 95 3.13 -15.71 15.29
C THR A 95 3.79 -14.37 15.50
N GLU A 96 3.09 -13.31 15.19
CA GLU A 96 3.62 -11.94 15.22
C GLU A 96 2.65 -10.99 15.92
N ILE A 97 3.21 -9.91 16.47
CA ILE A 97 2.45 -8.73 16.89
C ILE A 97 2.83 -7.53 16.05
N GLY A 98 1.87 -6.71 15.72
CA GLY A 98 1.98 -5.55 14.82
C GLY A 98 0.75 -5.44 13.92
N PRO A 99 0.79 -4.58 12.91
CA PRO A 99 1.84 -3.60 12.63
C PRO A 99 1.75 -2.35 13.51
N ASN A 100 2.80 -1.55 13.48
CA ASN A 100 2.71 -0.11 13.65
C ASN A 100 2.50 0.57 12.29
N ALA A 101 2.54 1.91 12.24
CA ALA A 101 2.44 2.68 11.00
C ALA A 101 3.43 3.86 11.04
N VAL A 102 4.66 3.57 10.67
CA VAL A 102 5.77 4.55 10.76
C VAL A 102 5.92 5.29 9.44
N PRO A 103 5.90 6.62 9.42
CA PRO A 103 6.15 7.38 8.20
C PRO A 103 7.54 7.08 7.63
N VAL A 104 7.60 6.88 6.32
CA VAL A 104 8.83 6.69 5.55
C VAL A 104 8.77 7.53 4.28
N ASP A 105 9.91 7.77 3.65
CA ASP A 105 10.01 8.68 2.50
C ASP A 105 9.59 8.04 1.16
N SER A 106 9.55 6.71 1.09
CA SER A 106 9.39 5.99 -0.17
C SER A 106 8.58 4.71 0.01
N PRO A 107 7.85 4.25 -1.03
CA PRO A 107 7.20 2.95 -1.03
C PRO A 107 8.19 1.77 -1.02
N GLU A 108 9.48 2.04 -1.15
CA GLU A 108 10.56 1.04 -1.12
C GLU A 108 11.39 1.07 0.19
N ALA A 109 11.01 1.89 1.17
CA ALA A 109 11.75 2.08 2.42
C ALA A 109 11.49 0.96 3.45
N TYR A 110 11.71 -0.30 3.08
CA TYR A 110 11.44 -1.46 3.93
C TYR A 110 12.37 -1.54 5.14
N ASP A 111 13.64 -1.18 4.99
CA ASP A 111 14.68 -1.32 6.02
C ASP A 111 15.20 0.01 6.56
N SER A 112 14.85 1.13 5.94
CA SER A 112 15.28 2.49 6.32
C SER A 112 14.09 3.42 6.51
N PHE A 113 14.31 4.55 7.19
CA PHE A 113 13.33 5.65 7.26
C PHE A 113 13.47 6.60 6.09
N ILE A 114 14.66 6.67 5.54
CA ILE A 114 15.06 7.56 4.45
C ILE A 114 15.77 6.71 3.40
N THR A 115 15.28 6.79 2.16
CA THR A 115 15.87 6.10 1.01
C THR A 115 16.93 6.98 0.36
N ASP A 116 16.58 8.22 0.08
CA ASP A 116 17.50 9.23 -0.45
C ASP A 116 17.01 10.66 -0.16
N ILE A 117 17.93 11.63 -0.13
CA ILE A 117 17.64 13.03 0.19
C ILE A 117 16.70 13.70 -0.84
N PRO A 118 16.87 13.52 -2.17
CA PRO A 118 15.95 14.06 -3.16
C PRO A 118 14.50 13.63 -2.95
N THR A 119 14.26 12.36 -2.65
CA THR A 119 12.92 11.83 -2.35
C THR A 119 12.32 12.47 -1.11
N VAL A 120 13.10 12.62 -0.03
CA VAL A 120 12.67 13.33 1.20
C VAL A 120 12.26 14.76 0.88
N LEU A 121 13.08 15.50 0.13
CA LEU A 121 12.80 16.91 -0.21
C LEU A 121 11.54 17.03 -1.08
N SER A 122 11.35 16.11 -2.04
CA SER A 122 10.14 16.06 -2.86
C SER A 122 8.89 15.83 -1.99
N LYS A 123 8.93 14.87 -1.08
CA LYS A 123 7.79 14.59 -0.17
C LYS A 123 7.52 15.74 0.81
N ILE A 124 8.54 16.40 1.33
CA ILE A 124 8.36 17.60 2.15
C ILE A 124 7.69 18.71 1.33
N SER A 125 8.12 18.91 0.08
CA SER A 125 7.50 19.87 -0.81
C SER A 125 6.03 19.54 -1.05
N ASP A 126 5.71 18.29 -1.37
CA ASP A 126 4.33 17.81 -1.55
C ASP A 126 3.46 18.01 -0.30
N ILE A 127 4.03 17.80 0.88
CA ILE A 127 3.34 18.03 2.16
C ILE A 127 3.07 19.53 2.37
N VAL A 128 4.07 20.37 2.17
CA VAL A 128 3.97 21.81 2.47
C VAL A 128 3.10 22.54 1.45
N THR A 129 3.20 22.19 0.18
CA THR A 129 2.48 22.85 -0.92
C THR A 129 1.17 22.19 -1.27
N GLY A 130 1.03 20.89 -0.95
CA GLY A 130 -0.09 20.04 -1.33
C GLY A 130 -1.17 19.89 -0.26
N SER A 131 -2.09 18.99 -0.56
CA SER A 131 -3.23 18.66 0.30
C SER A 131 -2.83 18.03 1.65
N ALA A 132 -1.70 17.34 1.72
CA ALA A 132 -1.19 16.70 2.94
C ALA A 132 -0.89 17.68 4.08
N ARG A 133 -0.74 18.98 3.80
CA ARG A 133 -0.52 20.02 4.81
C ARG A 133 -1.59 20.02 5.91
N ARG A 134 -2.85 19.84 5.55
CA ARG A 134 -3.95 19.81 6.54
C ARG A 134 -3.83 18.64 7.49
N LEU A 135 -3.44 17.50 6.98
CA LEU A 135 -3.27 16.27 7.77
C LEU A 135 -2.12 16.41 8.77
N VAL A 136 -0.95 16.89 8.34
CA VAL A 136 0.22 17.03 9.22
C VAL A 136 0.06 18.15 10.27
N LEU A 137 -0.95 19.00 10.12
CA LEU A 137 -1.34 19.99 11.14
C LEU A 137 -2.46 19.49 12.06
N ASN A 138 -3.03 18.31 11.81
CA ASN A 138 -4.07 17.71 12.65
C ASN A 138 -3.45 17.14 13.94
N PRO A 139 -3.86 17.61 15.14
CA PRO A 139 -3.30 17.13 16.41
C PRO A 139 -3.50 15.63 16.65
N ASP A 140 -4.64 15.05 16.24
CA ASP A 140 -4.91 13.64 16.40
C ASP A 140 -3.99 12.79 15.51
N PHE A 141 -3.75 13.24 14.28
CA PHE A 141 -2.78 12.62 13.40
C PHE A 141 -1.35 12.68 13.96
N ILE A 142 -0.92 13.84 14.46
CA ILE A 142 0.41 13.99 15.09
C ILE A 142 0.54 13.07 16.31
N SER A 143 -0.50 13.00 17.15
CA SER A 143 -0.52 12.12 18.33
C SER A 143 -0.44 10.64 17.91
N LEU A 144 -1.15 10.25 16.86
CA LEU A 144 -1.11 8.90 16.31
C LEU A 144 0.30 8.57 15.82
N ILE A 145 0.87 9.38 14.94
CA ILE A 145 2.21 9.17 14.37
C ILE A 145 3.28 9.08 15.47
N SER A 146 3.18 9.90 16.51
CA SER A 146 4.11 9.84 17.65
C SER A 146 4.05 8.50 18.38
N LYS A 147 2.85 7.94 18.58
CA LYS A 147 2.65 6.60 19.19
C LYS A 147 3.17 5.48 18.28
N GLU A 148 2.93 5.61 16.98
CA GLU A 148 3.42 4.65 15.99
C GLU A 148 4.95 4.64 15.93
N PHE A 149 5.58 5.81 15.93
CA PHE A 149 7.02 5.94 15.99
C PHE A 149 7.59 5.33 17.28
N LEU A 150 6.97 5.60 18.43
CA LEU A 150 7.39 5.00 19.69
C LEU A 150 7.33 3.46 19.64
N SER A 151 6.31 2.90 19.00
CA SER A 151 6.19 1.45 18.81
C SER A 151 7.24 0.87 17.84
N SER A 152 7.84 1.70 16.99
CA SER A 152 8.95 1.30 16.12
C SER A 152 10.27 1.19 16.88
N VAL A 153 10.58 2.21 17.68
CA VAL A 153 11.87 2.28 18.41
C VAL A 153 11.85 1.50 19.72
N SER A 154 10.67 1.18 20.26
CA SER A 154 10.50 0.48 21.52
C SER A 154 9.61 -0.77 21.38
N LYS A 155 10.23 -1.93 21.46
CA LYS A 155 9.51 -3.21 21.53
C LYS A 155 8.49 -3.25 22.68
N SER A 156 8.87 -2.73 23.82
CA SER A 156 7.99 -2.66 25.01
C SER A 156 6.73 -1.83 24.71
N ALA A 157 6.85 -0.72 23.99
CA ALA A 157 5.69 0.09 23.61
C ALA A 157 4.72 -0.68 22.70
N MET A 158 5.23 -1.48 21.77
CA MET A 158 4.41 -2.35 20.92
C MET A 158 3.71 -3.43 21.76
N VAL A 159 4.45 -4.10 22.63
CA VAL A 159 3.91 -5.16 23.50
C VAL A 159 2.82 -4.64 24.42
N GLU A 160 2.99 -3.47 25.04
CA GLU A 160 1.98 -2.86 25.91
C GLU A 160 0.65 -2.54 25.18
N ARG A 161 0.69 -2.28 23.89
CA ARG A 161 -0.53 -2.09 23.09
C ARG A 161 -1.31 -3.40 22.93
N VAL A 162 -0.61 -4.51 22.68
CA VAL A 162 -1.17 -5.84 22.47
C VAL A 162 -1.57 -6.50 23.80
N LYS A 163 -0.82 -6.24 24.88
CA LYS A 163 -1.06 -6.76 26.22
C LYS A 163 -2.46 -6.42 26.77
N LYS A 164 -3.09 -5.35 26.25
CA LYS A 164 -4.45 -4.95 26.61
C LYS A 164 -5.52 -6.00 26.29
N PHE A 165 -5.29 -6.82 25.27
CA PHE A 165 -6.21 -7.87 24.85
C PHE A 165 -5.58 -9.28 24.86
N ILE A 166 -4.26 -9.37 25.00
CA ILE A 166 -3.54 -10.64 25.25
C ILE A 166 -2.69 -10.44 26.50
N PRO A 167 -3.29 -10.55 27.70
CA PRO A 167 -2.55 -10.46 28.95
C PRO A 167 -1.57 -11.65 29.06
N GLY A 168 -0.46 -11.45 29.75
CA GLY A 168 0.55 -12.50 29.96
C GLY A 168 1.70 -12.52 28.93
N ILE A 169 1.69 -11.64 27.93
CA ILE A 169 2.86 -11.44 27.07
C ILE A 169 3.80 -10.38 27.67
N GLU A 170 5.08 -10.58 27.47
CA GLU A 170 6.13 -9.66 27.93
C GLU A 170 7.12 -9.34 26.79
N PRO A 171 7.84 -8.22 26.82
CA PRO A 171 8.81 -7.90 25.78
C PRO A 171 9.89 -8.97 25.53
N GLY A 172 10.22 -9.77 26.54
CA GLY A 172 11.13 -10.91 26.43
C GLY A 172 10.61 -12.07 25.58
N ASN A 173 9.28 -12.14 25.36
CA ASN A 173 8.67 -13.17 24.51
C ASN A 173 8.84 -12.90 23.00
N PHE A 174 9.47 -11.79 22.63
CA PHE A 174 9.67 -11.38 21.23
C PHE A 174 11.15 -11.06 21.00
N SER A 175 11.83 -11.90 20.25
CA SER A 175 13.29 -11.76 20.05
C SER A 175 13.68 -11.27 18.66
N LYS A 176 12.79 -11.42 17.68
CA LYS A 176 13.08 -11.20 16.26
C LYS A 176 12.10 -10.20 15.66
N ARG A 177 12.58 -9.32 14.81
CA ARG A 177 11.72 -8.50 13.91
C ARG A 177 11.08 -9.41 12.85
N GLY A 178 9.81 -9.18 12.58
CA GLY A 178 9.09 -9.79 11.46
C GLY A 178 9.33 -9.05 10.15
N THR A 179 8.66 -9.52 9.11
CA THR A 179 8.70 -8.88 7.79
C THR A 179 7.91 -7.58 7.82
N SER A 180 8.50 -6.48 7.36
CA SER A 180 7.81 -5.21 7.20
C SER A 180 7.00 -5.16 5.89
N GLY A 181 5.97 -4.31 5.88
CA GLY A 181 5.19 -3.99 4.68
C GLY A 181 4.96 -2.49 4.59
N ILE A 182 4.86 -1.95 3.37
CA ILE A 182 4.59 -0.52 3.17
C ILE A 182 3.18 -0.34 2.61
N ARG A 183 2.46 0.62 3.19
CA ARG A 183 1.18 1.11 2.71
C ARG A 183 1.34 2.54 2.24
N THR A 184 0.77 2.85 1.09
CA THR A 184 0.81 4.18 0.46
C THR A 184 -0.62 4.70 0.26
N PRO A 185 -1.28 5.18 1.32
CA PRO A 185 -2.59 5.81 1.18
C PRO A 185 -2.50 7.12 0.42
N VAL A 186 -3.47 7.34 -0.45
CA VAL A 186 -3.61 8.55 -1.26
C VAL A 186 -4.48 9.57 -0.52
N LEU A 187 -4.11 10.84 -0.64
CA LEU A 187 -4.86 11.99 -0.15
C LEU A 187 -5.51 12.70 -1.32
N SER A 188 -6.78 13.05 -1.17
CA SER A 188 -7.53 13.90 -2.10
C SER A 188 -6.98 15.32 -2.11
N PRO A 189 -7.35 16.16 -3.09
CA PRO A 189 -7.00 17.59 -3.10
C PRO A 189 -7.45 18.35 -1.84
N ASN A 190 -8.43 17.83 -1.11
CA ASN A 190 -8.90 18.40 0.15
C ASN A 190 -8.05 17.99 1.38
N GLY A 191 -7.14 17.03 1.22
CA GLY A 191 -6.30 16.52 2.31
C GLY A 191 -6.90 15.35 3.08
N ASP A 192 -8.01 14.78 2.62
CA ASP A 192 -8.64 13.63 3.22
C ASP A 192 -8.08 12.33 2.62
N PHE A 193 -7.93 11.28 3.42
CA PHE A 193 -7.57 9.97 2.91
C PHE A 193 -8.65 9.42 1.98
N VAL A 194 -8.24 8.96 0.81
CA VAL A 194 -9.14 8.29 -0.12
C VAL A 194 -9.33 6.85 0.34
N SER A 195 -10.57 6.47 0.65
CA SER A 195 -10.91 5.12 1.13
C SER A 195 -10.91 4.09 0.00
N GLU A 196 -11.41 4.49 -1.17
CA GLU A 196 -11.59 3.63 -2.33
C GLU A 196 -10.36 3.63 -3.24
N MET A 197 -10.22 2.58 -4.05
CA MET A 197 -9.26 2.62 -5.14
C MET A 197 -9.72 3.59 -6.22
N ILE A 198 -8.77 4.15 -6.94
CA ILE A 198 -9.01 5.08 -8.03
C ILE A 198 -8.68 4.36 -9.34
N GLU A 199 -9.67 4.20 -10.19
CA GLU A 199 -9.50 3.81 -11.58
C GLU A 199 -9.64 5.05 -12.47
N ILE A 200 -8.61 5.36 -13.24
CA ILE A 200 -8.64 6.52 -14.13
C ILE A 200 -8.04 6.17 -15.50
N GLU A 201 -8.69 6.67 -16.55
CA GLU A 201 -8.27 6.46 -17.93
C GLU A 201 -7.57 7.71 -18.46
N GLY A 202 -6.40 7.53 -19.09
CA GLY A 202 -5.78 8.49 -19.95
C GLY A 202 -6.29 8.32 -21.40
N LYS A 203 -5.57 8.90 -22.38
CA LYS A 203 -5.90 8.75 -23.80
C LYS A 203 -5.66 7.33 -24.31
N THR A 204 -4.54 6.75 -23.93
CA THR A 204 -4.07 5.39 -24.27
C THR A 204 -3.49 4.71 -23.06
N SER A 205 -4.04 4.98 -21.88
CA SER A 205 -3.58 4.36 -20.63
C SER A 205 -4.73 4.11 -19.67
N PHE A 206 -4.50 3.21 -18.73
CA PHE A 206 -5.38 2.89 -17.61
C PHE A 206 -4.56 2.81 -16.32
N HIS A 207 -5.01 3.48 -15.29
CA HIS A 207 -4.26 3.58 -14.04
C HIS A 207 -5.11 3.07 -12.87
N ILE A 208 -4.51 2.20 -12.05
CA ILE A 208 -5.05 1.71 -10.80
C ILE A 208 -4.23 2.33 -9.67
N VAL A 209 -4.83 3.23 -8.93
CA VAL A 209 -4.17 3.99 -7.85
C VAL A 209 -4.91 3.74 -6.55
N ASN A 210 -4.19 3.77 -5.43
CA ASN A 210 -4.75 3.54 -4.10
C ASN A 210 -5.39 2.15 -3.93
N TYR A 211 -4.83 1.11 -4.57
CA TYR A 211 -5.31 -0.26 -4.38
C TYR A 211 -4.89 -0.78 -3.01
N ASN A 212 -5.83 -0.76 -2.07
CA ASN A 212 -5.62 -1.05 -0.66
C ASN A 212 -5.96 -2.51 -0.26
N THR A 213 -6.05 -2.73 1.05
CA THR A 213 -6.50 -4.01 1.64
C THR A 213 -7.94 -4.33 1.23
N PRO A 214 -8.25 -5.58 0.82
CA PRO A 214 -7.40 -6.79 0.85
C PRO A 214 -6.58 -7.02 -0.43
N GLY A 215 -5.59 -6.20 -0.70
CA GLY A 215 -4.86 -6.13 -1.96
C GLY A 215 -4.39 -7.49 -2.50
N ALA A 216 -3.64 -8.26 -1.72
CA ALA A 216 -3.07 -9.52 -2.18
C ALA A 216 -4.15 -10.59 -2.47
N THR A 217 -5.16 -10.71 -1.62
CA THR A 217 -6.23 -11.71 -1.77
C THR A 217 -7.28 -11.32 -2.82
N GLY A 218 -7.53 -10.04 -2.97
CA GLY A 218 -8.45 -9.50 -3.98
C GLY A 218 -7.84 -9.37 -5.38
N ALA A 219 -6.50 -9.34 -5.49
CA ALA A 219 -5.82 -9.09 -6.76
C ALA A 219 -6.21 -10.03 -7.92
N PRO A 220 -6.38 -11.35 -7.74
CA PRO A 220 -6.76 -12.22 -8.83
C PRO A 220 -8.13 -11.89 -9.42
N ALA A 221 -9.16 -11.74 -8.57
CA ALA A 221 -10.51 -11.40 -9.01
C ALA A 221 -10.57 -10.00 -9.63
N TYR A 222 -9.94 -9.02 -8.97
CA TYR A 222 -9.90 -7.65 -9.47
C TYR A 222 -9.14 -7.53 -10.80
N SER A 223 -8.01 -8.24 -10.96
CA SER A 223 -7.28 -8.27 -12.23
C SER A 223 -8.12 -8.85 -13.36
N ALA A 224 -8.87 -9.93 -13.09
CA ALA A 224 -9.79 -10.50 -14.06
C ALA A 224 -10.89 -9.50 -14.46
N PHE A 225 -11.47 -8.81 -13.50
CA PHE A 225 -12.46 -7.74 -13.73
C PHE A 225 -11.90 -6.62 -14.63
N VAL A 226 -10.69 -6.12 -14.32
CA VAL A 226 -10.05 -5.07 -15.13
C VAL A 226 -9.76 -5.53 -16.56
N VAL A 227 -9.24 -6.75 -16.73
CA VAL A 227 -8.98 -7.32 -18.05
C VAL A 227 -10.27 -7.42 -18.86
N LYS A 228 -11.36 -7.92 -18.27
CA LYS A 228 -12.69 -7.98 -18.91
C LYS A 228 -13.17 -6.59 -19.33
N LYS A 229 -13.10 -5.61 -18.45
CA LYS A 229 -13.46 -4.22 -18.71
C LYS A 229 -12.70 -3.64 -19.92
N LEU A 230 -11.40 -3.89 -20.01
CA LEU A 230 -10.56 -3.42 -21.12
C LEU A 230 -10.82 -4.19 -22.42
N GLN A 231 -11.21 -5.46 -22.34
CA GLN A 231 -11.64 -6.25 -23.51
C GLN A 231 -12.99 -5.78 -24.05
N GLU A 232 -13.97 -5.51 -23.19
CA GLU A 232 -15.27 -4.95 -23.58
C GLU A 232 -15.15 -3.58 -24.27
N LYS A 233 -14.12 -2.82 -23.91
CA LYS A 233 -13.75 -1.56 -24.57
C LYS A 233 -12.96 -1.75 -25.89
N GLY A 234 -12.63 -2.98 -26.26
CA GLY A 234 -11.83 -3.28 -27.44
C GLY A 234 -10.33 -2.93 -27.33
N ILE A 235 -9.87 -2.60 -26.12
CA ILE A 235 -8.46 -2.23 -25.86
C ILE A 235 -7.58 -3.48 -25.81
N LEU A 236 -8.05 -4.53 -25.16
CA LEU A 236 -7.37 -5.81 -25.10
C LEU A 236 -8.08 -6.83 -25.99
N SER A 237 -7.30 -7.61 -26.76
CA SER A 237 -7.84 -8.72 -27.53
C SER A 237 -8.14 -9.91 -26.63
N GLN A 238 -9.14 -10.72 -27.02
CA GLN A 238 -9.39 -12.01 -26.38
C GLN A 238 -8.16 -12.93 -26.54
N PRO A 239 -7.79 -13.71 -25.50
CA PRO A 239 -6.68 -14.65 -25.59
C PRO A 239 -6.97 -15.71 -26.64
N LYS A 240 -6.02 -15.96 -27.56
CA LYS A 240 -6.17 -16.92 -28.65
C LYS A 240 -6.26 -18.39 -28.20
N ASN A 241 -5.79 -18.71 -26.98
CA ASN A 241 -5.83 -20.04 -26.39
C ASN A 241 -6.13 -19.93 -24.90
N GLN A 242 -7.36 -20.18 -24.49
CA GLN A 242 -7.70 -20.49 -23.11
C GLN A 242 -7.35 -21.95 -22.85
N LYS A 243 -6.17 -22.24 -22.34
CA LYS A 243 -5.90 -23.56 -21.73
C LYS A 243 -6.57 -23.57 -20.36
N ASP A 244 -7.11 -24.72 -19.98
CA ASP A 244 -7.63 -24.95 -18.63
C ASP A 244 -6.56 -24.57 -17.60
N SER A 245 -6.78 -23.44 -16.93
CA SER A 245 -5.94 -22.88 -15.89
C SER A 245 -6.71 -22.97 -14.58
N ILE A 246 -6.00 -23.17 -13.47
CA ILE A 246 -6.58 -23.02 -12.13
C ILE A 246 -7.21 -21.63 -11.92
N TRP A 247 -6.77 -20.65 -12.68
CA TRP A 247 -7.30 -19.30 -12.78
C TRP A 247 -8.19 -19.17 -14.02
N ASN A 248 -9.30 -19.90 -14.03
CA ASN A 248 -10.29 -19.73 -15.08
C ASN A 248 -10.94 -18.35 -14.90
N PHE A 249 -10.78 -17.49 -15.91
CA PHE A 249 -11.20 -16.10 -15.90
C PHE A 249 -12.70 -15.94 -15.58
N GLU A 250 -13.57 -16.71 -16.26
CA GLU A 250 -15.02 -16.63 -16.06
C GLU A 250 -15.41 -17.08 -14.66
N LYS A 251 -14.86 -18.20 -14.18
CA LYS A 251 -15.11 -18.68 -12.81
C LYS A 251 -14.62 -17.69 -11.75
N THR A 252 -13.53 -16.98 -12.01
CA THR A 252 -12.99 -15.99 -11.08
C THR A 252 -13.90 -14.76 -10.95
N ILE A 253 -14.53 -14.34 -12.07
CA ILE A 253 -15.46 -13.21 -12.07
C ILE A 253 -16.85 -13.59 -11.54
N GLU A 254 -17.35 -14.78 -11.86
CA GLU A 254 -18.67 -15.22 -11.40
C GLU A 254 -18.74 -15.48 -9.89
N GLN A 255 -17.59 -15.70 -9.23
CA GLN A 255 -17.49 -15.93 -7.79
C GLN A 255 -17.14 -14.67 -6.98
N SER A 256 -16.95 -13.55 -7.61
CA SER A 256 -16.67 -12.25 -6.99
C SER A 256 -17.87 -11.32 -7.02
#